data_08b9c50d858b22b744e302733862217b
#
_entry.id   08b9c50d858b22b744e302733862217b
#
_cell.length_a   1.000
_cell.length_b   1.000
_cell.length_c   1.000
_cell.angle_alpha   90.00
_cell.angle_beta   90.00
_cell.angle_gamma   90.00
#
_symmetry.space_group_name_H-M   'P 1'
#
loop_
_entity.id
_entity.type
_entity.pdbx_description
1 polymer ?
#
loop_
_entity_poly.entity_id
_entity_poly.type
_entity_poly.pdbx_seq_one_letter_code
_entity_poly.pdbx_strand_id
1 'polypeptide(L)'
;MLKQDAMTPLYVQLMDTVEKDIKSGRYKPGDKIMTESEMAKTYGVSLITVRKAIGSLMEKGLVVRKQGKGTFVTKPKFSRNIKRLQSFSEMCEQMGVVPGAHMLENKIVDADEKIAARLGIETGSKVIFISRLRFADSEPVVIEKNYFPLKYAFLLEAQFEDNSLFDYLKEKAGMQVTSSEKLIELCRATQEEAKLLEVRKGDYLMFVRSTAYDQENEPLYAGIQIINGD
;
A
#
# COMPACT_ATOMS: atom_id res chain seq x y z
N MET A 1 9.92 -15.13 -32.11
CA MET A 1 9.29 -16.44 -32.34
C MET A 1 9.99 -17.49 -31.47
N LEU A 2 9.25 -18.42 -30.87
CA LEU A 2 9.82 -19.53 -30.12
C LEU A 2 10.45 -20.54 -31.07
N LYS A 3 11.58 -21.13 -30.67
CA LYS A 3 12.34 -22.09 -31.52
C LYS A 3 11.92 -23.52 -31.14
N GLN A 4 11.27 -24.23 -32.06
CA GLN A 4 10.80 -25.60 -31.83
C GLN A 4 11.95 -26.61 -31.71
N ASP A 5 13.08 -26.36 -32.38
CA ASP A 5 14.24 -27.24 -32.40
C ASP A 5 15.31 -26.90 -31.34
N ALA A 6 15.00 -26.02 -30.38
CA ALA A 6 15.93 -25.67 -29.33
C ALA A 6 15.92 -26.72 -28.20
N MET A 7 17.08 -26.95 -27.57
CA MET A 7 17.17 -27.81 -26.37
C MET A 7 16.29 -27.35 -25.20
N THR A 8 15.93 -26.05 -25.18
CA THR A 8 15.10 -25.45 -24.16
C THR A 8 13.61 -25.73 -24.44
N PRO A 9 12.86 -26.31 -23.51
CA PRO A 9 11.43 -26.61 -23.69
C PRO A 9 10.62 -25.36 -24.04
N LEU A 10 9.60 -25.47 -24.90
CA LEU A 10 8.78 -24.37 -25.38
C LEU A 10 8.10 -23.57 -24.24
N TYR A 11 7.69 -24.23 -23.15
CA TYR A 11 7.10 -23.51 -22.01
C TYR A 11 8.11 -22.63 -21.28
N VAL A 12 9.39 -23.03 -21.22
CA VAL A 12 10.47 -22.20 -20.63
C VAL A 12 10.73 -21.00 -21.52
N GLN A 13 10.84 -21.20 -22.83
CA GLN A 13 11.02 -20.07 -23.78
C GLN A 13 9.88 -19.07 -23.70
N LEU A 14 8.61 -19.53 -23.57
CA LEU A 14 7.43 -18.68 -23.44
C LEU A 14 7.47 -17.95 -22.10
N MET A 15 7.78 -18.66 -21.00
CA MET A 15 7.96 -18.06 -19.67
C MET A 15 9.01 -16.94 -19.70
N ASP A 16 10.19 -17.21 -20.27
CA ASP A 16 11.27 -16.23 -20.36
C ASP A 16 10.89 -15.01 -21.21
N THR A 17 10.10 -15.23 -22.27
CA THR A 17 9.60 -14.14 -23.12
C THR A 17 8.66 -13.21 -22.35
N VAL A 18 7.68 -13.77 -21.62
CA VAL A 18 6.76 -12.99 -20.82
C VAL A 18 7.48 -12.32 -19.65
N GLU A 19 8.43 -13.00 -19.00
CA GLU A 19 9.24 -12.42 -17.93
C GLU A 19 10.06 -11.22 -18.43
N LYS A 20 10.63 -11.30 -19.66
CA LYS A 20 11.33 -10.16 -20.29
C LYS A 20 10.38 -9.01 -20.59
N ASP A 21 9.17 -9.30 -21.08
CA ASP A 21 8.15 -8.28 -21.36
C ASP A 21 7.73 -7.55 -20.06
N ILE A 22 7.64 -8.26 -18.93
CA ILE A 22 7.39 -7.67 -17.61
C ILE A 22 8.58 -6.80 -17.17
N LYS A 23 9.80 -7.34 -17.23
CA LYS A 23 11.01 -6.62 -16.80
C LYS A 23 11.32 -5.39 -17.64
N SER A 24 10.98 -5.41 -18.93
CA SER A 24 11.16 -4.27 -19.83
C SER A 24 10.06 -3.20 -19.69
N GLY A 25 9.04 -3.43 -18.86
CA GLY A 25 7.91 -2.51 -18.68
C GLY A 25 6.86 -2.56 -19.79
N ARG A 26 6.94 -3.52 -20.73
CA ARG A 26 5.90 -3.75 -21.75
C ARG A 26 4.58 -4.16 -21.08
N TYR A 27 4.64 -4.95 -20.03
CA TYR A 27 3.57 -5.18 -19.08
C TYR A 27 3.95 -4.53 -17.76
N LYS A 28 3.14 -3.57 -17.33
CA LYS A 28 3.30 -2.91 -16.03
C LYS A 28 2.70 -3.76 -14.90
N PRO A 29 3.11 -3.57 -13.64
CA PRO A 29 2.43 -4.15 -12.50
C PRO A 29 0.92 -3.88 -12.54
N GLY A 30 0.12 -4.94 -12.41
CA GLY A 30 -1.34 -4.86 -12.49
C GLY A 30 -1.93 -5.01 -13.89
N ASP A 31 -1.13 -4.97 -14.95
CA ASP A 31 -1.61 -5.18 -16.31
C ASP A 31 -2.12 -6.60 -16.51
N LYS A 32 -3.20 -6.72 -17.28
CA LYS A 32 -3.68 -8.01 -17.75
C LYS A 32 -2.78 -8.50 -18.87
N ILE A 33 -2.20 -9.69 -18.71
CA ILE A 33 -1.46 -10.33 -19.81
C ILE A 33 -2.41 -11.01 -20.78
N MET A 34 -1.90 -11.38 -21.95
CA MET A 34 -2.66 -12.15 -22.94
C MET A 34 -3.35 -13.36 -22.30
N THR A 35 -4.55 -13.67 -22.75
CA THR A 35 -5.24 -14.91 -22.37
C THR A 35 -4.49 -16.15 -22.85
N GLU A 36 -4.76 -17.31 -22.24
CA GLU A 36 -4.14 -18.57 -22.64
C GLU A 36 -4.35 -18.87 -24.14
N SER A 37 -5.54 -18.57 -24.66
CA SER A 37 -5.86 -18.76 -26.09
C SER A 37 -5.12 -17.81 -27.02
N GLU A 38 -5.02 -16.55 -26.63
CA GLU A 38 -4.24 -15.56 -27.38
C GLU A 38 -2.76 -15.90 -27.41
N MET A 39 -2.19 -16.31 -26.26
CA MET A 39 -0.78 -16.75 -26.19
C MET A 39 -0.55 -17.99 -27.07
N ALA A 40 -1.43 -18.99 -27.00
CA ALA A 40 -1.31 -20.19 -27.82
C ALA A 40 -1.28 -19.85 -29.32
N LYS A 41 -2.16 -18.96 -29.76
CA LYS A 41 -2.23 -18.49 -31.15
C LYS A 41 -0.99 -17.65 -31.55
N THR A 42 -0.60 -16.68 -30.68
CA THR A 42 0.49 -15.75 -30.97
C THR A 42 1.85 -16.44 -31.05
N TYR A 43 2.09 -17.40 -30.16
CA TYR A 43 3.38 -18.10 -30.08
C TYR A 43 3.40 -19.46 -30.76
N GLY A 44 2.28 -19.92 -31.33
CA GLY A 44 2.19 -21.19 -32.05
C GLY A 44 2.42 -22.42 -31.18
N VAL A 45 1.92 -22.40 -29.94
CA VAL A 45 2.12 -23.47 -28.93
C VAL A 45 0.78 -24.00 -28.40
N SER A 46 0.80 -25.20 -27.82
CA SER A 46 -0.39 -25.79 -27.23
C SER A 46 -0.86 -25.04 -25.97
N LEU A 47 -2.16 -25.10 -25.65
CA LEU A 47 -2.70 -24.58 -24.39
C LEU A 47 -2.02 -25.18 -23.15
N ILE A 48 -1.60 -26.44 -23.20
CA ILE A 48 -0.89 -27.10 -22.12
C ILE A 48 0.48 -26.43 -21.89
N THR A 49 1.19 -26.12 -22.98
CA THR A 49 2.46 -25.39 -22.93
C THR A 49 2.28 -24.01 -22.30
N VAL A 50 1.23 -23.28 -22.71
CA VAL A 50 0.91 -21.95 -22.14
C VAL A 50 0.58 -22.07 -20.64
N ARG A 51 -0.27 -23.02 -20.26
CA ARG A 51 -0.63 -23.21 -18.83
C ARG A 51 0.58 -23.51 -17.98
N LYS A 52 1.52 -24.34 -18.49
CA LYS A 52 2.76 -24.63 -17.79
C LYS A 52 3.65 -23.37 -17.64
N ALA A 53 3.78 -22.56 -18.68
CA ALA A 53 4.52 -21.31 -18.63
C ALA A 53 3.91 -20.31 -17.62
N ILE A 54 2.58 -20.14 -17.66
CA ILE A 54 1.86 -19.27 -16.70
C ILE A 54 2.00 -19.80 -15.26
N GLY A 55 1.90 -21.13 -15.07
CA GLY A 55 2.11 -21.76 -13.77
C GLY A 55 3.49 -21.42 -13.21
N SER A 56 4.54 -21.56 -14.02
CA SER A 56 5.90 -21.20 -13.61
C SER A 56 6.09 -19.69 -13.32
N LEU A 57 5.41 -18.82 -14.07
CA LEU A 57 5.39 -17.39 -13.78
C LEU A 57 4.66 -17.08 -12.45
N MET A 58 3.60 -17.83 -12.13
CA MET A 58 2.90 -17.73 -10.84
C MET A 58 3.76 -18.21 -9.68
N GLU A 59 4.48 -19.34 -9.83
CA GLU A 59 5.44 -19.84 -8.85
C GLU A 59 6.57 -18.84 -8.57
N LYS A 60 7.02 -18.13 -9.60
CA LYS A 60 7.98 -17.01 -9.48
C LYS A 60 7.36 -15.75 -8.89
N GLY A 61 6.04 -15.70 -8.65
CA GLY A 61 5.34 -14.52 -8.16
C GLY A 61 5.25 -13.36 -9.16
N LEU A 62 5.51 -13.60 -10.46
CA LEU A 62 5.48 -12.56 -11.50
C LEU A 62 4.08 -12.26 -12.01
N VAL A 63 3.15 -13.22 -11.91
CA VAL A 63 1.76 -13.04 -12.31
C VAL A 63 0.82 -13.68 -11.31
N VAL A 64 -0.41 -13.18 -11.24
CA VAL A 64 -1.50 -13.71 -10.40
C VAL A 64 -2.75 -13.96 -11.25
N ARG A 65 -3.42 -15.09 -11.01
CA ARG A 65 -4.69 -15.41 -11.67
C ARG A 65 -5.85 -14.87 -10.83
N LYS A 66 -6.70 -14.04 -11.44
CA LYS A 66 -7.96 -13.59 -10.83
C LYS A 66 -9.10 -14.36 -11.50
N GLN A 67 -9.83 -15.16 -10.73
CA GLN A 67 -10.91 -16.01 -11.23
C GLN A 67 -11.94 -15.19 -12.03
N GLY A 68 -12.27 -15.64 -13.24
CA GLY A 68 -13.21 -14.97 -14.16
C GLY A 68 -12.69 -13.68 -14.82
N LYS A 69 -11.56 -13.11 -14.36
CA LYS A 69 -11.01 -11.84 -14.87
C LYS A 69 -9.78 -12.04 -15.76
N GLY A 70 -8.98 -13.07 -15.52
CA GLY A 70 -7.77 -13.39 -16.29
C GLY A 70 -6.51 -13.48 -15.44
N THR A 71 -5.34 -13.38 -16.11
CA THR A 71 -4.01 -13.38 -15.47
C THR A 71 -3.41 -11.98 -15.55
N PHE A 72 -2.87 -11.51 -14.44
CA PHE A 72 -2.36 -10.15 -14.28
C PHE A 72 -0.92 -10.19 -13.80
N VAL A 73 -0.12 -9.20 -14.18
CA VAL A 73 1.22 -9.00 -13.61
C VAL A 73 1.06 -8.69 -12.12
N THR A 74 1.85 -9.38 -11.30
CA THR A 74 1.82 -9.17 -9.86
C THR A 74 2.26 -7.75 -9.55
N LYS A 75 1.49 -7.05 -8.75
CA LYS A 75 1.93 -5.78 -8.18
C LYS A 75 2.94 -6.07 -7.08
N PRO A 76 3.99 -5.25 -6.94
CA PRO A 76 4.87 -5.38 -5.80
C PRO A 76 4.02 -5.29 -4.53
N LYS A 77 4.18 -6.27 -3.63
CA LYS A 77 3.51 -6.19 -2.32
C LYS A 77 3.94 -4.90 -1.65
N PHE A 78 2.98 -4.22 -1.05
CA PHE A 78 3.24 -3.04 -0.28
C PHE A 78 4.15 -3.41 0.90
N SER A 79 5.46 -3.16 0.74
CA SER A 79 6.45 -3.53 1.74
C SER A 79 6.99 -2.29 2.45
N ARG A 80 7.05 -2.34 3.77
CA ARG A 80 7.55 -1.23 4.58
C ARG A 80 8.81 -1.65 5.32
N ASN A 81 9.89 -0.89 5.14
CA ASN A 81 11.08 -1.07 5.96
C ASN A 81 10.85 -0.43 7.33
N ILE A 82 10.59 -1.26 8.35
CA ILE A 82 10.32 -0.79 9.72
C ILE A 82 11.54 -0.18 10.42
N LYS A 83 12.75 -0.38 9.89
CA LYS A 83 13.99 0.20 10.44
C LYS A 83 14.21 1.66 10.03
N ARG A 84 13.44 2.16 9.06
CA ARG A 84 13.54 3.55 8.61
C ARG A 84 12.25 4.28 8.89
N LEU A 85 12.39 5.50 9.39
CA LEU A 85 11.28 6.42 9.49
C LEU A 85 11.03 6.98 8.08
N GLN A 86 9.89 6.64 7.51
CA GLN A 86 9.51 7.06 6.17
C GLN A 86 8.04 7.44 6.14
N SER A 87 7.73 8.50 5.41
CA SER A 87 6.36 8.85 5.08
C SER A 87 5.77 7.82 4.10
N PHE A 88 4.44 7.79 3.98
CA PHE A 88 3.78 6.96 2.99
C PHE A 88 4.20 7.32 1.56
N SER A 89 4.35 8.61 1.28
CA SER A 89 4.75 9.11 -0.04
C SER A 89 6.16 8.67 -0.41
N GLU A 90 7.15 8.86 0.48
CA GLU A 90 8.52 8.37 0.27
C GLU A 90 8.60 6.85 0.04
N MET A 91 7.75 6.10 0.73
CA MET A 91 7.69 4.66 0.55
C MET A 91 7.13 4.29 -0.83
N CYS A 92 6.07 4.96 -1.29
CA CYS A 92 5.53 4.77 -2.63
C CYS A 92 6.57 5.12 -3.71
N GLU A 93 7.28 6.24 -3.56
CA GLU A 93 8.34 6.66 -4.48
C GLU A 93 9.46 5.61 -4.60
N GLN A 94 9.90 5.04 -3.47
CA GLN A 94 10.91 3.97 -3.48
C GLN A 94 10.42 2.69 -4.16
N MET A 95 9.11 2.44 -4.12
CA MET A 95 8.49 1.32 -4.82
C MET A 95 8.17 1.62 -6.28
N GLY A 96 8.37 2.86 -6.73
CA GLY A 96 8.05 3.31 -8.09
C GLY A 96 6.55 3.39 -8.36
N VAL A 97 5.72 3.57 -7.33
CA VAL A 97 4.26 3.74 -7.42
C VAL A 97 3.86 5.16 -7.03
N VAL A 98 2.76 5.65 -7.59
CA VAL A 98 2.28 7.01 -7.35
C VAL A 98 1.46 7.04 -6.05
N PRO A 99 1.86 7.84 -5.03
CA PRO A 99 1.08 8.01 -3.83
C PRO A 99 -0.15 8.88 -4.09
N GLY A 100 -1.26 8.57 -3.40
CA GLY A 100 -2.47 9.38 -3.38
C GLY A 100 -3.09 9.43 -1.99
N ALA A 101 -3.97 10.40 -1.76
CA ALA A 101 -4.73 10.52 -0.53
C ALA A 101 -6.13 11.06 -0.79
N HIS A 102 -7.09 10.55 -0.04
CA HIS A 102 -8.41 11.14 0.06
C HIS A 102 -8.73 11.41 1.53
N MET A 103 -9.10 12.66 1.85
CA MET A 103 -9.50 13.07 3.19
C MET A 103 -10.85 12.44 3.53
N LEU A 104 -10.89 11.65 4.60
CA LEU A 104 -12.15 11.10 5.12
C LEU A 104 -12.74 12.02 6.20
N GLU A 105 -11.91 12.45 7.14
CA GLU A 105 -12.31 13.34 8.23
C GLU A 105 -11.15 14.25 8.66
N ASN A 106 -11.50 15.50 9.02
CA ASN A 106 -10.60 16.44 9.68
C ASN A 106 -11.43 17.27 10.67
N LYS A 107 -11.27 17.00 11.97
CA LYS A 107 -12.11 17.59 13.02
C LYS A 107 -11.45 17.56 14.39
N ILE A 108 -12.00 18.29 15.34
CA ILE A 108 -11.63 18.21 16.77
C ILE A 108 -12.47 17.11 17.42
N VAL A 109 -11.82 16.26 18.20
CA VAL A 109 -12.45 15.21 19.01
C VAL A 109 -11.87 15.19 20.42
N ASP A 110 -12.52 14.48 21.34
CA ASP A 110 -11.99 14.22 22.68
C ASP A 110 -11.04 13.01 22.63
N ALA A 111 -9.89 13.13 23.26
CA ALA A 111 -8.93 12.04 23.36
C ALA A 111 -9.46 10.97 24.32
N ASP A 112 -9.58 9.73 23.84
CA ASP A 112 -9.83 8.60 24.73
C ASP A 112 -8.58 8.31 25.60
N GLU A 113 -8.72 7.42 26.57
CA GLU A 113 -7.62 7.05 27.48
C GLU A 113 -6.36 6.57 26.75
N LYS A 114 -6.53 5.81 25.66
CA LYS A 114 -5.40 5.25 24.87
C LYS A 114 -4.67 6.33 24.07
N ILE A 115 -5.41 7.24 23.46
CA ILE A 115 -4.84 8.36 22.71
C ILE A 115 -4.19 9.35 23.67
N ALA A 116 -4.86 9.67 24.78
CA ALA A 116 -4.36 10.56 25.81
C ALA A 116 -3.01 10.06 26.40
N ALA A 117 -2.95 8.80 26.78
CA ALA A 117 -1.73 8.17 27.29
C ALA A 117 -0.55 8.23 26.30
N ARG A 118 -0.83 8.05 25.01
CA ARG A 118 0.20 8.07 23.95
C ARG A 118 0.69 9.48 23.61
N LEU A 119 -0.15 10.49 23.83
CA LEU A 119 0.18 11.89 23.60
C LEU A 119 0.70 12.59 24.87
N GLY A 120 0.69 11.92 26.04
CA GLY A 120 1.08 12.51 27.30
C GLY A 120 0.14 13.62 27.77
N ILE A 121 -1.18 13.55 27.45
CA ILE A 121 -2.19 14.53 27.82
C ILE A 121 -3.29 13.90 28.67
N GLU A 122 -4.14 14.72 29.28
CA GLU A 122 -5.28 14.22 30.07
C GLU A 122 -6.36 13.61 29.17
N THR A 123 -7.00 12.54 29.67
CA THR A 123 -8.17 11.94 29.00
C THR A 123 -9.29 12.97 28.85
N GLY A 124 -9.91 13.03 27.68
CA GLY A 124 -10.92 14.04 27.34
C GLY A 124 -10.35 15.35 26.83
N SER A 125 -9.03 15.53 26.81
CA SER A 125 -8.41 16.69 26.15
C SER A 125 -8.80 16.74 24.66
N LYS A 126 -8.99 17.97 24.14
CA LYS A 126 -9.28 18.16 22.71
C LYS A 126 -8.05 17.88 21.87
N VAL A 127 -8.23 17.08 20.83
CA VAL A 127 -7.21 16.73 19.84
C VAL A 127 -7.75 16.89 18.43
N ILE A 128 -6.86 17.12 17.47
CA ILE A 128 -7.20 17.17 16.05
C ILE A 128 -7.15 15.75 15.51
N PHE A 129 -8.24 15.29 14.96
CA PHE A 129 -8.37 13.98 14.32
C PHE A 129 -8.37 14.16 12.82
N ILE A 130 -7.41 13.51 12.15
CA ILE A 130 -7.29 13.47 10.70
C ILE A 130 -7.36 12.01 10.27
N SER A 131 -8.36 11.68 9.45
CA SER A 131 -8.50 10.36 8.83
C SER A 131 -8.39 10.47 7.32
N ARG A 132 -7.54 9.62 6.71
CA ARG A 132 -7.29 9.61 5.27
C ARG A 132 -7.28 8.19 4.73
N LEU A 133 -7.79 8.03 3.52
CA LEU A 133 -7.58 6.84 2.71
C LEU A 133 -6.35 7.09 1.80
N ARG A 134 -5.36 6.19 1.88
CA ARG A 134 -4.12 6.33 1.10
C ARG A 134 -4.11 5.34 -0.05
N PHE A 135 -3.64 5.82 -1.19
CA PHE A 135 -3.61 5.07 -2.43
C PHE A 135 -2.17 4.85 -2.91
N ALA A 136 -1.93 3.71 -3.53
CA ALA A 136 -0.73 3.43 -4.32
C ALA A 136 -1.19 3.05 -5.74
N ASP A 137 -0.81 3.81 -6.77
CA ASP A 137 -1.31 3.66 -8.14
C ASP A 137 -2.84 3.59 -8.23
N SER A 138 -3.54 4.47 -7.53
CA SER A 138 -5.00 4.53 -7.45
C SER A 138 -5.68 3.35 -6.73
N GLU A 139 -4.93 2.41 -6.15
CA GLU A 139 -5.51 1.35 -5.31
C GLU A 139 -5.50 1.77 -3.83
N PRO A 140 -6.61 1.59 -3.09
CA PRO A 140 -6.66 1.92 -1.69
C PRO A 140 -5.87 0.88 -0.88
N VAL A 141 -4.85 1.33 -0.14
CA VAL A 141 -3.94 0.43 0.59
C VAL A 141 -3.91 0.67 2.10
N VAL A 142 -4.18 1.89 2.57
CA VAL A 142 -4.11 2.22 3.99
C VAL A 142 -5.25 3.17 4.39
N ILE A 143 -5.95 2.84 5.47
CA ILE A 143 -6.76 3.80 6.24
C ILE A 143 -5.83 4.34 7.33
N GLU A 144 -5.53 5.63 7.28
CA GLU A 144 -4.65 6.32 8.21
C GLU A 144 -5.48 7.23 9.12
N LYS A 145 -5.31 7.11 10.44
CA LYS A 145 -5.97 7.92 11.46
C LYS A 145 -4.90 8.52 12.36
N ASN A 146 -4.83 9.83 12.43
CA ASN A 146 -3.82 10.55 13.21
C ASN A 146 -4.50 11.51 14.20
N TYR A 147 -4.01 11.53 15.43
CA TYR A 147 -4.49 12.38 16.51
C TYR A 147 -3.35 13.30 16.94
N PHE A 148 -3.55 14.61 16.78
CA PHE A 148 -2.55 15.63 17.13
C PHE A 148 -3.02 16.45 18.34
N PRO A 149 -2.10 16.86 19.24
CA PRO A 149 -2.42 17.87 20.23
C PRO A 149 -2.99 19.14 19.62
N LEU A 150 -3.87 19.82 20.34
CA LEU A 150 -4.58 21.01 19.82
C LEU A 150 -3.63 22.19 19.46
N LYS A 151 -2.40 22.20 19.97
CA LYS A 151 -1.36 23.16 19.57
C LYS A 151 -1.09 23.16 18.05
N TYR A 152 -1.47 22.11 17.34
CA TYR A 152 -1.36 21.98 15.88
C TYR A 152 -2.66 22.34 15.14
N ALA A 153 -3.48 23.26 15.68
CA ALA A 153 -4.80 23.63 15.13
C ALA A 153 -4.76 24.08 13.66
N PHE A 154 -3.62 24.56 13.16
CA PHE A 154 -3.44 24.89 11.73
C PHE A 154 -3.69 23.70 10.80
N LEU A 155 -3.65 22.47 11.30
CA LEU A 155 -3.97 21.27 10.54
C LEU A 155 -5.45 21.17 10.15
N LEU A 156 -6.35 21.90 10.83
CA LEU A 156 -7.79 21.92 10.50
C LEU A 156 -8.06 22.61 9.15
N GLU A 157 -7.21 23.55 8.76
CA GLU A 157 -7.32 24.26 7.48
C GLU A 157 -6.55 23.59 6.35
N ALA A 158 -5.82 22.53 6.65
CA ALA A 158 -4.96 21.88 5.67
C ALA A 158 -5.75 21.02 4.70
N GLN A 159 -5.46 21.17 3.41
CA GLN A 159 -5.93 20.30 2.34
C GLN A 159 -4.82 19.30 2.01
N PHE A 160 -5.05 18.02 2.35
CA PHE A 160 -4.05 16.96 2.18
C PHE A 160 -4.36 16.05 0.97
N GLU A 161 -5.03 16.54 -0.05
CA GLU A 161 -5.50 15.70 -1.18
C GLU A 161 -4.30 15.14 -1.89
N ASP A 162 -3.18 15.24 -1.92
CA ASP A 162 -2.04 14.55 -2.55
C ASP A 162 -0.71 14.77 -1.81
N ASN A 163 -0.73 15.53 -0.70
CA ASN A 163 0.49 15.91 0.00
C ASN A 163 0.84 14.97 1.16
N SER A 164 2.12 14.80 1.36
CA SER A 164 2.67 14.14 2.55
C SER A 164 2.36 14.99 3.79
N LEU A 165 1.74 14.38 4.80
CA LEU A 165 1.53 15.02 6.10
C LEU A 165 2.87 15.44 6.74
N PHE A 166 3.93 14.66 6.53
CA PHE A 166 5.26 14.95 7.05
C PHE A 166 5.85 16.21 6.40
N ASP A 167 5.72 16.33 5.08
CA ASP A 167 6.20 17.50 4.36
C ASP A 167 5.42 18.76 4.77
N TYR A 168 4.10 18.63 4.92
CA TYR A 168 3.26 19.73 5.39
C TYR A 168 3.65 20.20 6.81
N LEU A 169 3.87 19.27 7.75
CA LEU A 169 4.34 19.61 9.11
C LEU A 169 5.70 20.31 9.07
N LYS A 170 6.61 19.83 8.24
CA LYS A 170 7.94 20.43 8.06
C LYS A 170 7.86 21.83 7.47
N GLU A 171 7.09 22.02 6.40
CA GLU A 171 6.98 23.30 5.70
C GLU A 171 6.22 24.37 6.52
N LYS A 172 5.12 23.99 7.17
CA LYS A 172 4.26 24.94 7.88
C LYS A 172 4.67 25.21 9.31
N ALA A 173 5.28 24.26 9.98
CA ALA A 173 5.60 24.39 11.41
C ALA A 173 7.08 24.08 11.73
N GLY A 174 7.93 23.79 10.74
CA GLY A 174 9.31 23.35 10.98
C GLY A 174 9.43 22.03 11.76
N MET A 175 8.32 21.28 11.88
CA MET A 175 8.26 20.07 12.67
C MET A 175 8.73 18.88 11.84
N GLN A 176 9.60 18.08 12.42
CA GLN A 176 10.10 16.83 11.81
C GLN A 176 9.80 15.66 12.71
N VAL A 177 9.30 14.58 12.13
CA VAL A 177 9.21 13.29 12.82
C VAL A 177 10.62 12.68 12.85
N THR A 178 11.18 12.51 14.04
CA THR A 178 12.55 11.99 14.22
C THR A 178 12.57 10.52 14.64
N SER A 179 11.53 10.09 15.35
CA SER A 179 11.39 8.71 15.80
C SER A 179 9.93 8.27 15.86
N SER A 180 9.70 6.99 15.94
CA SER A 180 8.35 6.44 16.09
C SER A 180 8.39 5.07 16.74
N GLU A 181 7.59 4.90 17.78
CA GLU A 181 7.27 3.60 18.36
C GLU A 181 6.07 2.99 17.64
N LYS A 182 6.13 1.69 17.37
CA LYS A 182 5.05 0.99 16.64
C LYS A 182 4.71 -0.33 17.30
N LEU A 183 3.41 -0.59 17.40
CA LEU A 183 2.85 -1.90 17.72
C LEU A 183 2.08 -2.40 16.49
N ILE A 184 2.43 -3.60 16.03
CA ILE A 184 1.86 -4.21 14.82
C ILE A 184 1.09 -5.46 15.23
N GLU A 185 -0.17 -5.54 14.82
CA GLU A 185 -1.09 -6.64 15.09
C GLU A 185 -1.84 -7.01 13.82
N LEU A 186 -2.45 -8.17 13.80
CA LEU A 186 -3.41 -8.56 12.76
C LEU A 186 -4.83 -8.27 13.27
N CYS A 187 -5.67 -7.71 12.40
CA CYS A 187 -7.09 -7.54 12.66
C CYS A 187 -7.92 -8.12 11.50
N ARG A 188 -9.23 -8.21 11.71
CA ARG A 188 -10.17 -8.55 10.65
C ARG A 188 -10.88 -7.31 10.16
N ALA A 189 -10.99 -7.18 8.84
CA ALA A 189 -11.69 -6.05 8.22
C ALA A 189 -13.14 -5.97 8.70
N THR A 190 -13.52 -4.83 9.24
CA THR A 190 -14.93 -4.46 9.48
C THR A 190 -15.62 -4.22 8.14
N GLN A 191 -16.95 -4.03 8.15
CA GLN A 191 -17.71 -3.72 6.93
C GLN A 191 -17.28 -2.39 6.29
N GLU A 192 -16.98 -1.39 7.11
CA GLU A 192 -16.55 -0.07 6.65
C GLU A 192 -15.13 -0.09 6.07
N GLU A 193 -14.19 -0.69 6.79
CA GLU A 193 -12.81 -0.86 6.33
C GLU A 193 -12.73 -1.67 5.04
N ALA A 194 -13.53 -2.75 4.96
CA ALA A 194 -13.61 -3.58 3.76
C ALA A 194 -14.09 -2.80 2.54
N LYS A 195 -15.07 -1.90 2.72
CA LYS A 195 -15.58 -1.03 1.66
C LYS A 195 -14.52 -0.01 1.22
N LEU A 196 -13.81 0.61 2.18
CA LEU A 196 -12.79 1.61 1.89
C LEU A 196 -11.55 1.00 1.22
N LEU A 197 -11.11 -0.18 1.66
CA LEU A 197 -9.91 -0.86 1.16
C LEU A 197 -10.20 -1.82 0.00
N GLU A 198 -11.46 -1.90 -0.48
CA GLU A 198 -11.89 -2.80 -1.56
C GLU A 198 -11.54 -4.28 -1.32
N VAL A 199 -11.61 -4.71 -0.07
CA VAL A 199 -11.41 -6.09 0.37
C VAL A 199 -12.71 -6.72 0.84
N ARG A 200 -12.72 -7.97 1.27
CA ARG A 200 -13.89 -8.63 1.84
C ARG A 200 -13.97 -8.37 3.34
N LYS A 201 -15.19 -8.23 3.87
CA LYS A 201 -15.40 -8.23 5.32
C LYS A 201 -14.80 -9.50 5.94
N GLY A 202 -13.99 -9.31 6.97
CA GLY A 202 -13.32 -10.41 7.68
C GLY A 202 -11.97 -10.83 7.09
N ASP A 203 -11.52 -10.25 5.97
CA ASP A 203 -10.16 -10.44 5.48
C ASP A 203 -9.15 -9.95 6.53
N TYR A 204 -7.96 -10.54 6.54
CA TYR A 204 -6.91 -10.13 7.46
C TYR A 204 -6.26 -8.85 6.99
N LEU A 205 -6.17 -7.88 7.88
CA LEU A 205 -5.49 -6.60 7.69
C LEU A 205 -4.41 -6.45 8.75
N MET A 206 -3.38 -5.67 8.43
CA MET A 206 -2.37 -5.27 9.41
C MET A 206 -2.87 -4.01 10.13
N PHE A 207 -2.91 -4.08 11.45
CA PHE A 207 -3.27 -2.98 12.33
C PHE A 207 -2.01 -2.44 13.00
N VAL A 208 -1.67 -1.18 12.74
CA VAL A 208 -0.46 -0.56 13.28
C VAL A 208 -0.85 0.63 14.14
N ARG A 209 -0.48 0.59 15.40
CA ARG A 209 -0.50 1.74 16.31
C ARG A 209 0.88 2.35 16.37
N SER A 210 0.99 3.67 16.24
CA SER A 210 2.28 4.35 16.31
C SER A 210 2.18 5.64 17.12
N THR A 211 3.19 5.92 17.95
CA THR A 211 3.43 7.26 18.49
C THR A 211 4.64 7.81 17.77
N ALA A 212 4.49 8.98 17.14
CA ALA A 212 5.57 9.67 16.49
C ALA A 212 6.06 10.81 17.37
N TYR A 213 7.37 11.02 17.38
CA TYR A 213 8.03 12.01 18.19
C TYR A 213 8.74 13.03 17.32
N ASP A 214 8.77 14.27 17.77
CA ASP A 214 9.45 15.37 17.12
C ASP A 214 10.95 15.46 17.47
N GLN A 215 11.60 16.53 17.05
CA GLN A 215 13.03 16.77 17.29
C GLN A 215 13.39 17.01 18.79
N GLU A 216 12.40 17.35 19.62
CA GLU A 216 12.54 17.51 21.07
C GLU A 216 12.20 16.24 21.85
N ASN A 217 11.92 15.15 21.12
CA ASN A 217 11.44 13.88 21.65
C ASN A 217 10.08 13.97 22.36
N GLU A 218 9.26 14.97 21.97
CA GLU A 218 7.89 15.12 22.44
C GLU A 218 6.91 14.39 21.50
N PRO A 219 5.80 13.82 22.02
CA PRO A 219 4.80 13.18 21.19
C PRO A 219 4.17 14.18 20.21
N LEU A 220 4.44 13.98 18.92
CA LEU A 220 3.91 14.81 17.84
C LEU A 220 2.50 14.37 17.46
N TYR A 221 2.28 13.07 17.27
CA TYR A 221 0.95 12.50 17.07
C TYR A 221 0.86 11.03 17.47
N ALA A 222 -0.36 10.60 17.79
CA ALA A 222 -0.73 9.21 17.92
C ALA A 222 -1.41 8.74 16.63
N GLY A 223 -0.84 7.73 15.97
CA GLY A 223 -1.30 7.20 14.68
C GLY A 223 -1.94 5.81 14.81
N ILE A 224 -2.90 5.53 13.94
CA ILE A 224 -3.45 4.20 13.66
C ILE A 224 -3.45 4.02 12.15
N GLN A 225 -2.95 2.89 11.68
CA GLN A 225 -3.00 2.51 10.28
C GLN A 225 -3.63 1.13 10.15
N ILE A 226 -4.58 1.00 9.24
CA ILE A 226 -5.21 -0.26 8.85
C ILE A 226 -4.78 -0.50 7.42
N ILE A 227 -3.99 -1.55 7.20
CA ILE A 227 -3.23 -1.75 5.96
C ILE A 227 -3.68 -3.04 5.30
N ASN A 228 -4.03 -2.94 4.03
CA ASN A 228 -4.17 -4.10 3.17
C ASN A 228 -2.76 -4.57 2.76
N GLY A 229 -2.40 -5.80 3.10
CA GLY A 229 -1.07 -6.38 2.85
C GLY A 229 -0.95 -7.19 1.55
N ASP A 230 -2.04 -7.27 0.75
CA ASP A 230 -2.07 -8.05 -0.51
C ASP A 230 -1.83 -7.19 -1.74
#